data_585895fe499fb4f5c153877f7007a81e
#
_entry.id   585895fe499fb4f5c153877f7007a81e
#
_cell.length_a   1.000
_cell.length_b   1.000
_cell.length_c   1.000
_cell.angle_alpha   90.00
_cell.angle_beta   90.00
_cell.angle_gamma   90.00
#
_symmetry.space_group_name_H-M   'P 1'
#
loop_
_entity.id
_entity.type
_entity.pdbx_description
1 polymer ?
#
loop_
_entity_poly.entity_id
_entity_poly.type
_entity_poly.pdbx_seq_one_letter_code
_entity_poly.pdbx_strand_id
1 'polypeptide(L)'
;VKGYSTEAVVQLTLALCLELIEHTSRYDSYVKSQQYEKDKVFSFFGYSFHELSTMTWGIVGLGAIGQRVARIAEALGCQVQYYSTTGHHQDEHFKQVDFDTLLKTSDIISIHSPLTEETEHLFDAEAFKKMKDTAYLINVGRGPIIDEEALSDALNNNLIAGAGLDVFEKEPLPSTS
;
A
#
# COMPACT_ATOMS: atom_id res chain seq x y z
N VAL A 1 -3.28 -20.24 -16.84
CA VAL A 1 -3.24 -21.04 -15.60
C VAL A 1 -3.73 -20.15 -14.49
N LYS A 2 -4.89 -20.45 -13.88
CA LYS A 2 -5.40 -19.68 -12.72
C LYS A 2 -4.38 -19.75 -11.58
N GLY A 3 -3.98 -18.61 -11.04
CA GLY A 3 -3.07 -18.51 -9.90
C GLY A 3 -1.57 -18.47 -10.24
N TYR A 4 -1.18 -18.40 -11.51
CA TYR A 4 0.23 -18.39 -11.94
C TYR A 4 1.06 -17.25 -11.32
N SER A 5 0.48 -16.10 -11.12
CA SER A 5 1.20 -14.92 -10.60
C SER A 5 0.91 -14.60 -9.11
N THR A 6 0.10 -15.40 -8.43
CA THR A 6 -0.34 -15.08 -7.05
C THR A 6 0.85 -14.83 -6.12
N GLU A 7 1.79 -15.75 -6.03
CA GLU A 7 2.93 -15.60 -5.11
C GLU A 7 3.86 -14.46 -5.53
N ALA A 8 4.06 -14.22 -6.83
CA ALA A 8 4.88 -13.11 -7.31
C ALA A 8 4.28 -11.75 -6.94
N VAL A 9 2.95 -11.59 -7.12
CA VAL A 9 2.25 -10.35 -6.74
C VAL A 9 2.24 -10.16 -5.23
N VAL A 10 2.08 -11.22 -4.45
CA VAL A 10 2.19 -11.17 -2.98
C VAL A 10 3.59 -10.70 -2.56
N GLN A 11 4.65 -11.28 -3.13
CA GLN A 11 6.03 -10.86 -2.84
C GLN A 11 6.26 -9.39 -3.17
N LEU A 12 5.77 -8.93 -4.32
CA LEU A 12 5.91 -7.53 -4.71
C LEU A 12 5.14 -6.58 -3.79
N THR A 13 3.92 -6.96 -3.37
CA THR A 13 3.15 -6.19 -2.38
C THR A 13 3.94 -5.99 -1.09
N LEU A 14 4.56 -7.07 -0.59
CA LEU A 14 5.40 -7.01 0.62
C LEU A 14 6.67 -6.18 0.40
N ALA A 15 7.33 -6.33 -0.75
CA ALA A 15 8.53 -5.56 -1.07
C ALA A 15 8.25 -4.06 -1.12
N LEU A 16 7.15 -3.64 -1.78
CA LEU A 16 6.71 -2.25 -1.82
C LEU A 16 6.37 -1.72 -0.43
N CYS A 17 5.63 -2.52 0.37
CA CYS A 17 5.28 -2.16 1.73
C CYS A 17 6.51 -1.93 2.61
N LEU A 18 7.43 -2.90 2.62
CA LEU A 18 8.64 -2.82 3.44
C LEU A 18 9.56 -1.69 2.98
N GLU A 19 9.67 -1.42 1.68
CA GLU A 19 10.44 -0.28 1.18
C GLU A 19 9.87 1.06 1.65
N LEU A 20 8.54 1.21 1.64
CA LEU A 20 7.87 2.42 2.11
C LEU A 20 8.06 2.67 3.62
N ILE A 21 8.09 1.61 4.42
CA ILE A 21 8.18 1.71 5.89
C ILE A 21 9.64 1.78 6.35
N GLU A 22 10.50 0.91 5.82
CA GLU A 22 11.89 0.75 6.27
C GLU A 22 12.87 1.70 5.57
N HIS A 23 12.47 2.32 4.45
CA HIS A 23 13.29 3.24 3.66
C HIS A 23 14.67 2.66 3.26
N THR A 24 14.74 1.37 2.95
CA THR A 24 16.00 0.63 2.71
C THR A 24 16.84 1.24 1.60
N SER A 25 16.22 1.69 0.50
CA SER A 25 16.93 2.36 -0.61
C SER A 25 17.51 3.73 -0.20
N ARG A 26 16.84 4.45 0.69
CA ARG A 26 17.33 5.73 1.22
C ARG A 26 18.51 5.52 2.15
N TYR A 27 18.49 4.51 3.01
CA TYR A 27 19.64 4.15 3.86
C TYR A 27 20.82 3.64 3.02
N ASP A 28 20.57 2.82 1.99
CA ASP A 28 21.61 2.39 1.04
C ASP A 28 22.28 3.59 0.37
N SER A 29 21.49 4.54 -0.13
CA SER A 29 22.00 5.78 -0.74
C SER A 29 22.79 6.63 0.24
N TYR A 30 22.32 6.74 1.49
CA TYR A 30 23.00 7.47 2.56
C TYR A 30 24.38 6.87 2.85
N VAL A 31 24.49 5.55 2.99
CA VAL A 31 25.79 4.88 3.21
C VAL A 31 26.71 5.03 1.99
N LYS A 32 26.19 4.81 0.78
CA LYS A 32 26.96 4.94 -0.48
C LYS A 32 27.48 6.36 -0.75
N SER A 33 26.80 7.38 -0.24
CA SER A 33 27.24 8.78 -0.33
C SER A 33 28.35 9.15 0.66
N GLN A 34 28.84 8.20 1.45
CA GLN A 34 29.87 8.39 2.48
C GLN A 34 29.49 9.39 3.59
N GLN A 35 28.19 9.65 3.76
CA GLN A 35 27.72 10.53 4.84
C GLN A 35 27.84 9.83 6.19
N TYR A 36 27.57 8.52 6.24
CA TYR A 36 27.65 7.73 7.46
C TYR A 36 29.04 7.76 8.12
N GLU A 37 30.12 7.82 7.33
CA GLU A 37 31.50 7.90 7.84
C GLU A 37 31.80 9.23 8.58
N LYS A 38 30.98 10.25 8.34
CA LYS A 38 31.11 11.59 8.95
C LYS A 38 30.29 11.75 10.21
N ASP A 39 29.40 10.78 10.50
CA ASP A 39 28.56 10.82 11.68
C ASP A 39 29.37 10.58 12.96
N LYS A 40 28.96 11.28 13.99
CA LYS A 40 29.59 11.14 15.33
C LYS A 40 28.97 10.04 16.16
N VAL A 41 27.86 9.45 15.67
CA VAL A 41 27.09 8.41 16.35
C VAL A 41 26.93 7.21 15.42
N PHE A 42 26.76 6.03 15.99
CA PHE A 42 26.64 4.77 15.24
C PHE A 42 25.25 4.57 14.59
N SER A 43 24.31 5.48 14.80
CA SER A 43 22.95 5.39 14.30
C SER A 43 22.54 6.67 13.59
N PHE A 44 21.83 6.53 12.47
CA PHE A 44 21.20 7.62 11.76
C PHE A 44 19.68 7.56 11.94
N PHE A 45 19.10 8.64 12.47
CA PHE A 45 17.66 8.76 12.75
C PHE A 45 16.99 9.75 11.78
N GLY A 46 17.38 9.73 10.50
CA GLY A 46 16.87 10.66 9.49
C GLY A 46 15.45 10.37 9.00
N TYR A 47 14.99 9.14 9.20
CA TYR A 47 13.64 8.70 8.80
C TYR A 47 12.94 8.07 9.99
N SER A 48 11.68 8.42 10.18
CA SER A 48 10.81 7.71 11.12
C SER A 48 10.35 6.39 10.49
N PHE A 49 10.29 5.34 11.27
CA PHE A 49 9.67 4.08 10.88
C PHE A 49 8.67 3.64 11.95
N HIS A 50 7.78 2.73 11.57
CA HIS A 50 6.78 2.17 12.46
C HIS A 50 6.86 0.65 12.41
N GLU A 51 6.74 0.01 13.57
CA GLU A 51 6.67 -1.44 13.62
C GLU A 51 5.32 -1.93 13.05
N LEU A 52 5.37 -2.86 12.10
CA LEU A 52 4.19 -3.46 11.49
C LEU A 52 3.19 -4.02 12.52
N SER A 53 3.69 -4.52 13.65
CA SER A 53 2.88 -5.05 14.76
C SER A 53 1.96 -4.01 15.41
N THR A 54 2.19 -2.73 15.17
CA THR A 54 1.34 -1.63 15.67
C THR A 54 0.37 -1.10 14.62
N MET A 55 0.45 -1.61 13.38
CA MET A 55 -0.27 -1.11 12.24
C MET A 55 -1.52 -1.93 11.90
N THR A 56 -2.50 -1.25 11.32
CA THR A 56 -3.67 -1.87 10.70
C THR A 56 -3.47 -1.94 9.20
N TRP A 57 -3.55 -3.16 8.63
CA TRP A 57 -3.46 -3.39 7.19
C TRP A 57 -4.85 -3.59 6.59
N GLY A 58 -5.28 -2.66 5.75
CA GLY A 58 -6.51 -2.71 4.98
C GLY A 58 -6.29 -3.40 3.62
N ILE A 59 -7.10 -4.41 3.33
CA ILE A 59 -7.07 -5.16 2.08
C ILE A 59 -8.29 -4.77 1.23
N VAL A 60 -8.06 -4.23 0.03
CA VAL A 60 -9.14 -3.99 -0.94
C VAL A 60 -9.23 -5.18 -1.90
N GLY A 61 -10.25 -6.00 -1.71
CA GLY A 61 -10.45 -7.24 -2.48
C GLY A 61 -9.79 -8.46 -1.84
N LEU A 62 -10.57 -9.27 -1.13
CA LEU A 62 -10.10 -10.49 -0.44
C LEU A 62 -10.18 -11.75 -1.33
N GLY A 63 -9.67 -11.65 -2.59
CA GLY A 63 -9.47 -12.80 -3.48
C GLY A 63 -8.24 -13.63 -3.09
N ALA A 64 -7.76 -14.51 -3.98
CA ALA A 64 -6.62 -15.39 -3.69
C ALA A 64 -5.34 -14.62 -3.28
N ILE A 65 -5.05 -13.49 -3.93
CA ILE A 65 -3.92 -12.62 -3.61
C ILE A 65 -4.14 -11.93 -2.27
N GLY A 66 -5.30 -11.25 -2.11
CA GLY A 66 -5.62 -10.51 -0.89
C GLY A 66 -5.62 -11.39 0.36
N GLN A 67 -6.17 -12.60 0.29
CA GLN A 67 -6.12 -13.57 1.40
C GLN A 67 -4.67 -13.96 1.76
N ARG A 68 -3.81 -14.13 0.75
CA ARG A 68 -2.41 -14.50 1.01
C ARG A 68 -1.64 -13.35 1.64
N VAL A 69 -1.85 -12.11 1.17
CA VAL A 69 -1.29 -10.90 1.79
C VAL A 69 -1.80 -10.73 3.21
N ALA A 70 -3.10 -10.88 3.44
CA ALA A 70 -3.72 -10.78 4.76
C ALA A 70 -3.08 -11.70 5.80
N ARG A 71 -2.87 -12.98 5.45
CA ARG A 71 -2.22 -13.97 6.33
C ARG A 71 -0.77 -13.62 6.65
N ILE A 72 -0.03 -13.05 5.69
CA ILE A 72 1.36 -12.65 5.91
C ILE A 72 1.40 -11.37 6.75
N ALA A 73 0.53 -10.39 6.49
CA ALA A 73 0.41 -9.19 7.31
C ALA A 73 0.10 -9.53 8.77
N GLU A 74 -0.82 -10.46 9.01
CA GLU A 74 -1.11 -10.98 10.36
C GLU A 74 0.11 -11.68 10.99
N ALA A 75 0.85 -12.48 10.22
CA ALA A 75 2.07 -13.13 10.72
C ALA A 75 3.19 -12.13 11.05
N LEU A 76 3.19 -10.94 10.43
CA LEU A 76 4.05 -9.81 10.77
C LEU A 76 3.51 -8.97 11.96
N GLY A 77 2.39 -9.37 12.54
CA GLY A 77 1.78 -8.74 13.72
C GLY A 77 0.75 -7.66 13.42
N CYS A 78 0.46 -7.34 12.15
CA CYS A 78 -0.55 -6.34 11.79
C CYS A 78 -1.95 -6.77 12.24
N GLN A 79 -2.78 -5.79 12.60
CA GLN A 79 -4.22 -5.98 12.59
C GLN A 79 -4.69 -5.94 11.13
N VAL A 80 -5.47 -6.96 10.71
CA VAL A 80 -5.93 -7.06 9.32
C VAL A 80 -7.43 -6.85 9.23
N GLN A 81 -7.84 -6.01 8.29
CA GLN A 81 -9.23 -5.80 7.90
C GLN A 81 -9.35 -5.74 6.38
N TYR A 82 -10.54 -5.97 5.85
CA TYR A 82 -10.73 -5.93 4.41
C TYR A 82 -12.04 -5.27 3.99
N TYR A 83 -12.03 -4.69 2.80
CA TYR A 83 -13.21 -4.24 2.06
C TYR A 83 -13.46 -5.19 0.88
N SER A 84 -14.70 -5.68 0.77
CA SER A 84 -15.13 -6.53 -0.33
C SER A 84 -15.80 -5.70 -1.41
N THR A 85 -15.15 -5.56 -2.57
CA THR A 85 -15.68 -4.80 -3.70
C THR A 85 -16.91 -5.45 -4.36
N THR A 86 -17.10 -6.74 -4.16
CA THR A 86 -18.23 -7.50 -4.76
C THR A 86 -19.25 -7.97 -3.74
N GLY A 87 -18.96 -7.88 -2.45
CA GLY A 87 -19.78 -8.44 -1.38
C GLY A 87 -19.84 -9.98 -1.31
N HIS A 88 -19.20 -10.68 -2.26
CA HIS A 88 -19.28 -12.15 -2.38
C HIS A 88 -18.24 -12.92 -1.57
N HIS A 89 -17.12 -12.30 -1.23
CA HIS A 89 -16.07 -12.93 -0.43
C HIS A 89 -16.25 -12.55 1.03
N GLN A 90 -16.77 -13.48 1.82
CA GLN A 90 -16.81 -13.38 3.27
C GLN A 90 -15.71 -14.28 3.83
N ASP A 91 -14.99 -13.78 4.79
CA ASP A 91 -13.96 -14.51 5.53
C ASP A 91 -14.30 -14.42 7.03
N GLU A 92 -14.32 -15.55 7.72
CA GLU A 92 -14.67 -15.58 9.15
C GLU A 92 -13.50 -15.18 10.05
N HIS A 93 -12.28 -15.20 9.52
CA HIS A 93 -11.07 -14.91 10.25
C HIS A 93 -10.73 -13.42 10.22
N PHE A 94 -10.84 -12.77 9.05
CA PHE A 94 -10.54 -11.34 8.90
C PHE A 94 -11.78 -10.47 8.99
N LYS A 95 -11.65 -9.32 9.64
CA LYS A 95 -12.76 -8.40 9.83
C LYS A 95 -13.11 -7.68 8.51
N GLN A 96 -14.32 -7.89 8.01
CA GLN A 96 -14.87 -7.08 6.92
C GLN A 96 -15.33 -5.72 7.45
N VAL A 97 -15.01 -4.66 6.72
CA VAL A 97 -15.44 -3.28 7.00
C VAL A 97 -15.96 -2.62 5.73
N ASP A 98 -16.70 -1.53 5.86
CA ASP A 98 -17.04 -0.65 4.75
C ASP A 98 -15.80 0.14 4.27
N PHE A 99 -15.89 0.73 3.09
CA PHE A 99 -14.77 1.43 2.46
C PHE A 99 -14.33 2.65 3.28
N ASP A 100 -15.26 3.43 3.78
CA ASP A 100 -14.98 4.60 4.62
C ASP A 100 -14.23 4.22 5.91
N THR A 101 -14.64 3.15 6.55
CA THR A 101 -13.96 2.62 7.74
C THR A 101 -12.55 2.15 7.38
N LEU A 102 -12.39 1.43 6.25
CA LEU A 102 -11.07 0.98 5.80
C LEU A 102 -10.12 2.17 5.59
N LEU A 103 -10.57 3.22 4.90
CA LEU A 103 -9.77 4.43 4.66
C LEU A 103 -9.33 5.10 5.97
N LYS A 104 -10.27 5.30 6.90
CA LYS A 104 -10.02 6.05 8.15
C LYS A 104 -9.14 5.31 9.15
N THR A 105 -9.14 4.00 9.12
CA THR A 105 -8.54 3.20 10.20
C THR A 105 -7.28 2.45 9.79
N SER A 106 -7.00 2.30 8.48
CA SER A 106 -5.82 1.60 8.00
C SER A 106 -4.58 2.50 7.98
N ASP A 107 -3.44 1.92 8.37
CA ASP A 107 -2.11 2.52 8.22
C ASP A 107 -1.45 2.09 6.91
N ILE A 108 -1.83 0.92 6.40
CA ILE A 108 -1.41 0.39 5.10
C ILE A 108 -2.67 -0.05 4.38
N ILE A 109 -2.83 0.33 3.11
CA ILE A 109 -3.89 -0.16 2.24
C ILE A 109 -3.27 -0.79 1.02
N SER A 110 -3.63 -2.05 0.72
CA SER A 110 -3.19 -2.73 -0.50
C SER A 110 -4.37 -3.17 -1.36
N ILE A 111 -4.27 -2.91 -2.66
CA ILE A 111 -5.35 -3.12 -3.64
C ILE A 111 -5.09 -4.42 -4.39
N HIS A 112 -6.05 -5.36 -4.30
CA HIS A 112 -6.04 -6.68 -4.93
C HIS A 112 -7.35 -6.98 -5.67
N SER A 113 -8.17 -5.96 -5.89
CA SER A 113 -9.43 -6.06 -6.64
C SER A 113 -9.19 -6.00 -8.14
N PRO A 114 -10.04 -6.61 -8.97
CA PRO A 114 -10.07 -6.34 -10.40
C PRO A 114 -10.59 -4.93 -10.68
N LEU A 115 -10.28 -4.42 -11.87
CA LEU A 115 -10.91 -3.20 -12.40
C LEU A 115 -12.32 -3.53 -12.89
N THR A 116 -13.31 -2.83 -12.39
CA THR A 116 -14.72 -2.87 -12.77
C THR A 116 -15.27 -1.44 -12.75
N GLU A 117 -16.49 -1.22 -13.20
CA GLU A 117 -17.15 0.09 -13.10
C GLU A 117 -17.23 0.60 -11.64
N GLU A 118 -17.39 -0.30 -10.67
CA GLU A 118 -17.45 0.06 -9.25
C GLU A 118 -16.07 0.30 -8.61
N THR A 119 -14.99 -0.15 -9.24
CA THR A 119 -13.63 0.01 -8.71
C THR A 119 -12.79 1.00 -9.50
N GLU A 120 -13.26 1.47 -10.65
CA GLU A 120 -12.61 2.55 -11.40
C GLU A 120 -12.63 3.83 -10.56
N HIS A 121 -11.46 4.45 -10.39
CA HIS A 121 -11.25 5.62 -9.54
C HIS A 121 -11.85 5.49 -8.12
N LEU A 122 -11.85 4.26 -7.58
CA LEU A 122 -12.27 4.01 -6.20
C LEU A 122 -11.45 4.85 -5.21
N PHE A 123 -10.18 5.10 -5.53
CA PHE A 123 -9.31 6.01 -4.80
C PHE A 123 -9.24 7.34 -5.53
N ASP A 124 -10.25 8.17 -5.33
CA ASP A 124 -10.37 9.55 -5.80
C ASP A 124 -9.90 10.56 -4.74
N ALA A 125 -10.01 11.86 -5.05
CA ALA A 125 -9.63 12.93 -4.13
C ALA A 125 -10.39 12.89 -2.78
N GLU A 126 -11.63 12.42 -2.76
CA GLU A 126 -12.41 12.31 -1.52
C GLU A 126 -11.97 11.08 -0.69
N ALA A 127 -11.55 10.00 -1.35
CA ALA A 127 -10.97 8.85 -0.68
C ALA A 127 -9.65 9.23 0.01
N PHE A 128 -8.76 9.94 -0.67
CA PHE A 128 -7.48 10.40 -0.07
C PHE A 128 -7.67 11.31 1.13
N LYS A 129 -8.64 12.21 1.12
CA LYS A 129 -8.97 13.07 2.26
C LYS A 129 -9.44 12.31 3.51
N LYS A 130 -9.94 11.08 3.34
CA LYS A 130 -10.41 10.24 4.44
C LYS A 130 -9.33 9.34 5.00
N MET A 131 -8.23 9.14 4.27
CA MET A 131 -7.10 8.33 4.73
C MET A 131 -6.36 9.05 5.87
N LYS A 132 -5.57 8.29 6.63
CA LYS A 132 -4.64 8.88 7.57
C LYS A 132 -3.49 9.55 6.80
N ASP A 133 -3.01 10.68 7.27
CA ASP A 133 -1.83 11.38 6.72
C ASP A 133 -0.54 10.54 6.84
N THR A 134 -0.54 9.57 7.75
CA THR A 134 0.52 8.58 7.93
C THR A 134 0.34 7.29 7.12
N ALA A 135 -0.75 7.17 6.35
CA ALA A 135 -1.07 5.93 5.63
C ALA A 135 -0.23 5.74 4.36
N TYR A 136 0.01 4.48 4.04
CA TYR A 136 0.63 4.04 2.78
C TYR A 136 -0.37 3.33 1.90
N LEU A 137 -0.37 3.65 0.59
CA LEU A 137 -1.20 2.99 -0.41
C LEU A 137 -0.35 2.14 -1.34
N ILE A 138 -0.75 0.88 -1.58
CA ILE A 138 -0.05 -0.04 -2.47
C ILE A 138 -1.03 -0.52 -3.55
N ASN A 139 -0.71 -0.29 -4.82
CA ASN A 139 -1.51 -0.78 -5.92
C ASN A 139 -0.71 -1.78 -6.78
N VAL A 140 -1.11 -3.04 -6.69
CA VAL A 140 -0.62 -4.16 -7.51
C VAL A 140 -1.76 -4.80 -8.31
N GLY A 141 -2.93 -4.17 -8.33
CA GLY A 141 -4.12 -4.62 -9.03
C GLY A 141 -4.20 -4.10 -10.46
N ARG A 142 -4.78 -2.93 -10.64
CA ARG A 142 -4.91 -2.21 -11.93
C ARG A 142 -4.78 -0.71 -11.70
N GLY A 143 -4.07 -0.02 -12.60
CA GLY A 143 -3.82 1.42 -12.51
C GLY A 143 -5.08 2.25 -12.31
N PRO A 144 -6.11 2.12 -13.17
CA PRO A 144 -7.33 2.96 -13.11
C PRO A 144 -8.21 2.76 -11.87
N ILE A 145 -7.83 1.91 -10.90
CA ILE A 145 -8.49 1.87 -9.59
C ILE A 145 -8.15 3.11 -8.76
N ILE A 146 -7.04 3.76 -9.07
CA ILE A 146 -6.61 5.03 -8.49
C ILE A 146 -6.76 6.10 -9.55
N ASP A 147 -7.31 7.25 -9.21
CA ASP A 147 -7.17 8.49 -9.96
C ASP A 147 -5.74 9.02 -9.72
N GLU A 148 -4.88 8.94 -10.74
CA GLU A 148 -3.45 9.31 -10.61
C GLU A 148 -3.24 10.80 -10.36
N GLU A 149 -4.11 11.67 -10.87
CA GLU A 149 -4.05 13.11 -10.59
C GLU A 149 -4.37 13.37 -9.11
N ALA A 150 -5.42 12.73 -8.59
CA ALA A 150 -5.77 12.82 -7.19
C ALA A 150 -4.69 12.22 -6.26
N LEU A 151 -4.04 11.12 -6.67
CA LEU A 151 -2.90 10.55 -5.93
C LEU A 151 -1.71 11.52 -5.90
N SER A 152 -1.37 12.10 -7.05
CA SER A 152 -0.28 13.09 -7.14
C SER A 152 -0.54 14.27 -6.21
N ASP A 153 -1.75 14.81 -6.22
CA ASP A 153 -2.15 15.89 -5.32
C ASP A 153 -2.10 15.47 -3.85
N ALA A 154 -2.54 14.26 -3.54
CA ALA A 154 -2.51 13.74 -2.17
C ALA A 154 -1.07 13.62 -1.64
N LEU A 155 -0.13 13.13 -2.45
CA LEU A 155 1.28 13.03 -2.08
C LEU A 155 1.94 14.41 -1.94
N ASN A 156 1.69 15.32 -2.88
CA ASN A 156 2.25 16.67 -2.86
C ASN A 156 1.75 17.50 -1.67
N ASN A 157 0.52 17.25 -1.20
CA ASN A 157 -0.08 17.93 -0.05
C ASN A 157 0.05 17.15 1.26
N ASN A 158 0.80 16.03 1.29
CA ASN A 158 1.00 15.16 2.46
C ASN A 158 -0.34 14.68 3.07
N LEU A 159 -1.34 14.38 2.25
CA LEU A 159 -2.58 13.76 2.69
C LEU A 159 -2.38 12.28 3.03
N ILE A 160 -1.35 11.64 2.45
CA ILE A 160 -0.87 10.30 2.76
C ILE A 160 0.65 10.29 2.83
N ALA A 161 1.24 9.33 3.53
CA ALA A 161 2.69 9.25 3.72
C ALA A 161 3.45 8.76 2.48
N GLY A 162 2.81 7.96 1.63
CA GLY A 162 3.46 7.43 0.43
C GLY A 162 2.61 6.43 -0.33
N ALA A 163 3.07 6.10 -1.55
CA ALA A 163 2.44 5.09 -2.38
C ALA A 163 3.48 4.18 -3.04
N GLY A 164 3.13 2.89 -3.19
CA GLY A 164 3.89 1.88 -3.93
C GLY A 164 3.05 1.36 -5.11
N LEU A 165 3.48 1.60 -6.33
CA LEU A 165 2.72 1.30 -7.53
C LEU A 165 3.47 0.31 -8.41
N ASP A 166 2.79 -0.75 -8.85
CA ASP A 166 3.25 -1.69 -9.89
C ASP A 166 2.53 -1.46 -11.22
N VAL A 167 1.44 -0.70 -11.17
CA VAL A 167 0.52 -0.46 -12.30
C VAL A 167 0.12 1.00 -12.38
N PHE A 168 -0.15 1.48 -13.59
CA PHE A 168 -0.49 2.87 -13.87
C PHE A 168 -1.76 2.97 -14.71
N GLU A 169 -2.46 4.11 -14.65
CA GLU A 169 -3.65 4.36 -15.50
C GLU A 169 -3.31 4.21 -16.97
N LYS A 170 -2.15 4.72 -17.35
CA LYS A 170 -1.65 4.64 -18.72
C LYS A 170 -0.32 3.92 -18.77
N GLU A 171 -0.30 2.78 -19.42
CA GLU A 171 0.89 1.95 -19.61
C GLU A 171 1.25 1.84 -21.10
N PRO A 172 2.53 2.00 -21.51
CA PRO A 172 3.66 2.42 -20.67
C PRO A 172 3.52 3.86 -20.16
N LEU A 173 4.13 4.13 -18.98
CA LEU A 173 4.08 5.43 -18.34
C LEU A 173 4.62 6.52 -19.28
N PRO A 174 3.89 7.63 -19.51
CA PRO A 174 4.36 8.71 -20.36
C PRO A 174 5.62 9.37 -19.79
N SER A 175 6.52 9.81 -20.67
CA SER A 175 7.76 10.50 -20.26
C SER A 175 7.54 11.86 -19.57
N THR A 176 6.31 12.34 -19.57
CA THR A 176 5.87 13.59 -18.92
C THR A 176 5.15 13.35 -17.59
N SER A 177 5.06 12.12 -17.18
CA SER A 177 4.39 11.74 -15.93
C SER A 177 5.35 11.87 -14.75
#